data_d8640ff3516c5005e9c80c0a25e27ce5
#
_entry.id   d8640ff3516c5005e9c80c0a25e27ce5
#
_cell.length_a   1.000
_cell.length_b   1.000
_cell.length_c   1.000
_cell.angle_alpha   90.00
_cell.angle_beta   90.00
_cell.angle_gamma   90.00
#
_symmetry.space_group_name_H-M   'P 1'
#
loop_
_entity.id
_entity.type
_entity.pdbx_description
1 polymer ?
#
loop_
_entity_poly.entity_id
_entity_poly.type
_entity_poly.pdbx_seq_one_letter_code
_entity_poly.pdbx_strand_id
1 'polypeptide(L)'
;MKKLICLLFCCLLFLPAAAQWKWHNPMEAGFPVIQNQGFTKEIGNSYTRLPERAKGVVSEPVWNLSRHSAGLAIHFYSNAPQIKVRYTVTGSLNMPHMPSTGVSGVDLYSINSDGEWHFCFGNYSFKDTITYTYNNIGKDRYHKQGFEYRLYLPLYNGVKWLEIGIPEDAKLEFIPVSLEKPIILYGTSIAQGACASRPAMAWGTILQRSLDYPLINLG
;
A
#
# COMPACT_ATOMS: atom_id res chain seq x y z
N MET A 1 57.37 -0.40 -9.35
CA MET A 1 56.22 0.03 -10.18
C MET A 1 55.16 -1.10 -10.41
N LYS A 2 55.55 -2.36 -10.67
CA LYS A 2 54.54 -3.47 -10.88
C LYS A 2 53.65 -3.78 -9.66
N LYS A 3 54.14 -3.63 -8.41
CA LYS A 3 53.33 -3.85 -7.20
C LYS A 3 52.29 -2.79 -6.90
N LEU A 4 52.50 -1.53 -7.35
CA LEU A 4 51.59 -0.41 -7.17
C LEU A 4 50.38 -0.49 -8.11
N ILE A 5 50.59 -1.05 -9.30
CA ILE A 5 49.53 -1.24 -10.32
C ILE A 5 48.56 -2.33 -9.89
N CYS A 6 49.02 -3.44 -9.21
CA CYS A 6 48.17 -4.48 -8.66
C CYS A 6 47.26 -3.94 -7.53
N LEU A 7 47.76 -3.03 -6.69
CA LEU A 7 46.92 -2.44 -5.61
C LEU A 7 45.81 -1.53 -6.17
N LEU A 8 46.08 -0.76 -7.24
CA LEU A 8 45.07 0.06 -7.88
C LEU A 8 44.00 -0.78 -8.60
N PHE A 9 44.35 -1.92 -9.14
CA PHE A 9 43.37 -2.82 -9.81
C PHE A 9 42.46 -3.56 -8.82
N CYS A 10 42.93 -3.88 -7.61
CA CYS A 10 42.11 -4.46 -6.55
C CYS A 10 41.11 -3.46 -5.93
N CYS A 11 41.41 -2.15 -5.91
CA CYS A 11 40.49 -1.14 -5.39
C CYS A 11 39.33 -0.79 -6.35
N LEU A 12 39.43 -1.13 -7.63
CA LEU A 12 38.38 -0.88 -8.63
C LEU A 12 37.25 -1.92 -8.65
N LEU A 13 37.38 -3.03 -7.90
CA LEU A 13 36.39 -4.11 -7.89
C LEU A 13 35.36 -4.02 -6.76
N PHE A 14 35.42 -3.02 -5.90
CA PHE A 14 34.43 -2.75 -4.85
C PHE A 14 33.56 -1.53 -5.14
N LEU A 15 33.03 -1.41 -6.34
CA LEU A 15 31.83 -0.57 -6.54
C LEU A 15 30.68 -1.34 -5.86
N PRO A 16 30.02 -0.76 -4.84
CA PRO A 16 28.82 -1.37 -4.31
C PRO A 16 27.84 -1.50 -5.48
N ALA A 17 27.50 -2.71 -5.87
CA ALA A 17 26.43 -2.94 -6.82
C ALA A 17 25.20 -2.25 -6.25
N ALA A 18 24.72 -1.19 -6.91
CA ALA A 18 23.47 -0.56 -6.53
C ALA A 18 22.41 -1.66 -6.52
N ALA A 19 21.76 -1.85 -5.37
CA ALA A 19 20.75 -2.89 -5.26
C ALA A 19 19.73 -2.70 -6.39
N GLN A 20 19.65 -3.69 -7.28
CA GLN A 20 18.69 -3.67 -8.37
C GLN A 20 17.30 -3.95 -7.82
N TRP A 21 16.30 -3.17 -8.26
CA TRP A 21 14.93 -3.23 -7.76
C TRP A 21 14.01 -3.83 -8.80
N LYS A 22 13.23 -4.82 -8.37
CA LYS A 22 12.12 -5.35 -9.14
C LYS A 22 10.83 -4.67 -8.68
N TRP A 23 10.10 -4.07 -9.62
CA TRP A 23 8.87 -3.34 -9.37
C TRP A 23 7.67 -4.16 -9.79
N HIS A 24 6.64 -4.15 -8.94
CA HIS A 24 5.40 -4.90 -9.12
C HIS A 24 4.23 -3.94 -9.10
N ASN A 25 3.47 -3.89 -10.18
CA ASN A 25 2.26 -3.09 -10.30
C ASN A 25 1.04 -3.97 -9.99
N PRO A 26 0.23 -3.65 -8.94
CA PRO A 26 -0.97 -4.43 -8.62
C PRO A 26 -1.99 -4.47 -9.77
N MET A 27 -2.04 -3.44 -10.61
CA MET A 27 -2.96 -3.39 -11.76
C MET A 27 -2.61 -4.39 -12.86
N GLU A 28 -1.38 -4.90 -12.87
CA GLU A 28 -0.89 -5.89 -13.85
C GLU A 28 -1.06 -7.33 -13.35
N ALA A 29 -1.59 -7.54 -12.15
CA ALA A 29 -1.92 -8.85 -11.64
C ALA A 29 -3.02 -9.50 -12.51
N GLY A 30 -2.87 -10.78 -12.86
CA GLY A 30 -3.83 -11.53 -13.66
C GLY A 30 -5.15 -11.85 -12.95
N PHE A 31 -5.36 -11.33 -11.74
CA PHE A 31 -6.53 -11.53 -10.90
C PHE A 31 -6.78 -10.31 -10.01
N PRO A 32 -7.99 -10.14 -9.43
CA PRO A 32 -8.29 -9.03 -8.53
C PRO A 32 -7.43 -9.09 -7.25
N VAL A 33 -6.76 -7.98 -6.92
CA VAL A 33 -5.83 -7.86 -5.78
C VAL A 33 -6.17 -6.70 -4.84
N ILE A 34 -7.13 -5.82 -5.23
CA ILE A 34 -7.53 -4.69 -4.39
C ILE A 34 -8.55 -5.17 -3.37
N GLN A 35 -8.09 -5.37 -2.15
CA GLN A 35 -8.91 -5.81 -1.03
C GLN A 35 -9.92 -4.73 -0.60
N ASN A 36 -11.03 -5.17 0.00
CA ASN A 36 -12.08 -4.31 0.55
C ASN A 36 -12.78 -3.42 -0.50
N GLN A 37 -12.66 -3.75 -1.78
CA GLN A 37 -13.35 -3.06 -2.85
C GLN A 37 -14.73 -3.67 -3.06
N GLY A 38 -15.79 -2.86 -2.93
CA GLY A 38 -17.11 -3.23 -3.41
C GLY A 38 -17.16 -3.26 -4.94
N PHE A 39 -18.09 -4.01 -5.51
CA PHE A 39 -18.32 -4.01 -6.96
C PHE A 39 -17.11 -4.46 -7.80
N THR A 40 -16.25 -5.31 -7.27
CA THR A 40 -14.99 -5.75 -7.93
C THR A 40 -15.21 -6.25 -9.36
N LYS A 41 -16.34 -6.93 -9.63
CA LYS A 41 -16.69 -7.42 -10.99
C LYS A 41 -16.94 -6.29 -11.99
N GLU A 42 -17.41 -5.13 -11.52
CA GLU A 42 -17.72 -3.98 -12.37
C GLU A 42 -16.53 -3.01 -12.47
N ILE A 43 -15.81 -2.83 -11.37
CA ILE A 43 -14.70 -1.88 -11.29
C ILE A 43 -13.40 -2.51 -11.84
N GLY A 44 -13.22 -3.80 -11.66
CA GLY A 44 -11.97 -4.49 -11.96
C GLY A 44 -10.83 -4.07 -11.00
N ASN A 45 -9.59 -4.26 -11.43
CA ASN A 45 -8.44 -3.73 -10.71
C ASN A 45 -8.37 -2.21 -10.87
N SER A 46 -8.74 -1.49 -9.82
CA SER A 46 -8.77 -0.03 -9.76
C SER A 46 -8.67 0.43 -8.31
N TYR A 47 -8.24 1.65 -8.09
CA TYR A 47 -8.11 2.25 -6.76
C TYR A 47 -9.34 3.06 -6.36
N THR A 48 -10.50 2.82 -7.00
CA THR A 48 -11.76 3.52 -6.76
C THR A 48 -12.78 2.65 -6.03
N ARG A 49 -13.81 3.26 -5.41
CA ARG A 49 -14.78 2.56 -4.55
C ARG A 49 -16.15 2.33 -5.19
N LEU A 50 -16.57 3.17 -6.13
CA LEU A 50 -17.84 3.02 -6.85
C LEU A 50 -17.64 2.79 -8.35
N PRO A 51 -18.51 1.97 -8.98
CA PRO A 51 -18.48 1.72 -10.43
C PRO A 51 -19.01 2.92 -11.23
N GLU A 52 -18.67 3.00 -12.52
CA GLU A 52 -19.06 4.09 -13.40
C GLU A 52 -20.57 4.30 -13.50
N ARG A 53 -21.40 3.24 -13.36
CA ARG A 53 -22.87 3.38 -13.34
C ARG A 53 -23.41 4.23 -12.19
N ALA A 54 -22.62 4.46 -11.15
CA ALA A 54 -23.00 5.35 -10.04
C ALA A 54 -22.91 6.84 -10.41
N LYS A 55 -22.14 7.18 -11.45
CA LYS A 55 -21.98 8.55 -11.93
C LYS A 55 -23.32 9.12 -12.40
N GLY A 56 -23.71 10.27 -11.86
CA GLY A 56 -25.00 10.90 -12.15
C GLY A 56 -26.20 10.27 -11.42
N VAL A 57 -26.01 9.12 -10.74
CA VAL A 57 -27.03 8.51 -9.87
C VAL A 57 -26.84 8.99 -8.44
N VAL A 58 -25.61 8.97 -7.93
CA VAL A 58 -25.26 9.57 -6.64
C VAL A 58 -24.98 11.07 -6.81
N SER A 59 -25.02 11.83 -5.72
CA SER A 59 -24.66 13.25 -5.77
C SER A 59 -23.21 13.45 -6.21
N GLU A 60 -22.90 14.57 -6.84
CA GLU A 60 -21.57 14.88 -7.33
C GLU A 60 -20.48 14.79 -6.23
N PRO A 61 -20.69 15.31 -5.00
CA PRO A 61 -19.71 15.14 -3.93
C PRO A 61 -19.45 13.67 -3.59
N VAL A 62 -20.48 12.82 -3.53
CA VAL A 62 -20.33 11.39 -3.29
C VAL A 62 -19.56 10.72 -4.43
N TRP A 63 -19.85 11.07 -5.68
CA TRP A 63 -19.11 10.59 -6.83
C TRP A 63 -17.61 10.94 -6.72
N ASN A 64 -17.31 12.20 -6.46
CA ASN A 64 -15.93 12.68 -6.36
C ASN A 64 -15.18 12.00 -5.21
N LEU A 65 -15.79 11.86 -4.03
CA LEU A 65 -15.20 11.15 -2.90
C LEU A 65 -15.03 9.65 -3.16
N SER A 66 -15.87 9.05 -3.97
CA SER A 66 -15.76 7.62 -4.33
C SER A 66 -14.50 7.29 -5.16
N ARG A 67 -13.85 8.32 -5.74
CA ARG A 67 -12.57 8.18 -6.45
C ARG A 67 -11.37 8.12 -5.49
N HIS A 68 -11.56 8.42 -4.21
CA HIS A 68 -10.55 8.23 -3.17
C HIS A 68 -10.47 6.75 -2.76
N SER A 69 -9.28 6.34 -2.30
CA SER A 69 -8.96 4.92 -2.04
C SER A 69 -9.21 4.48 -0.59
N ALA A 70 -10.06 5.23 0.16
CA ALA A 70 -10.32 4.97 1.57
C ALA A 70 -10.78 3.54 1.84
N GLY A 71 -10.13 2.86 2.78
CA GLY A 71 -10.44 1.49 3.18
C GLY A 71 -9.90 0.41 2.23
N LEU A 72 -9.43 0.78 1.03
CA LEU A 72 -8.81 -0.17 0.11
C LEU A 72 -7.42 -0.56 0.60
N ALA A 73 -7.03 -1.80 0.32
CA ALA A 73 -5.70 -2.31 0.66
C ALA A 73 -5.18 -3.25 -0.43
N ILE A 74 -3.87 -3.46 -0.44
CA ILE A 74 -3.19 -4.46 -1.26
C ILE A 74 -2.56 -5.45 -0.29
N HIS A 75 -2.92 -6.73 -0.42
CA HIS A 75 -2.29 -7.79 0.35
C HIS A 75 -1.27 -8.52 -0.52
N PHE A 76 -0.12 -8.79 0.05
CA PHE A 76 0.93 -9.52 -0.65
C PHE A 76 1.84 -10.24 0.34
N TYR A 77 2.47 -11.27 -0.15
CA TYR A 77 3.51 -12.01 0.54
C TYR A 77 4.88 -11.58 0.02
N SER A 78 5.87 -11.41 0.91
CA SER A 78 7.25 -11.13 0.51
C SER A 78 8.26 -11.59 1.54
N ASN A 79 9.43 -12.06 1.06
CA ASN A 79 10.61 -12.34 1.89
C ASN A 79 11.66 -11.22 1.81
N ALA A 80 11.30 -10.08 1.24
CA ALA A 80 12.22 -8.96 1.05
C ALA A 80 12.65 -8.34 2.39
N PRO A 81 13.95 -8.07 2.60
CA PRO A 81 14.43 -7.36 3.79
C PRO A 81 14.14 -5.84 3.75
N GLN A 82 13.76 -5.35 2.57
CA GLN A 82 13.39 -3.96 2.33
C GLN A 82 12.28 -3.90 1.29
N ILE A 83 11.27 -3.05 1.51
CA ILE A 83 10.19 -2.77 0.57
C ILE A 83 10.17 -1.29 0.27
N LYS A 84 9.98 -0.93 -0.99
CA LYS A 84 9.68 0.43 -1.44
C LYS A 84 8.29 0.49 -2.02
N VAL A 85 7.60 1.60 -1.79
CA VAL A 85 6.34 1.92 -2.46
C VAL A 85 6.50 3.26 -3.14
N ARG A 86 6.11 3.35 -4.42
CA ARG A 86 6.05 4.62 -5.16
C ARG A 86 4.72 4.75 -5.84
N TYR A 87 4.14 5.93 -5.80
CA TYR A 87 2.81 6.17 -6.37
C TYR A 87 2.54 7.65 -6.62
N THR A 88 1.51 7.91 -7.41
CA THR A 88 0.99 9.24 -7.65
C THR A 88 -0.49 9.31 -7.29
N VAL A 89 -0.95 10.50 -6.92
CA VAL A 89 -2.34 10.75 -6.48
C VAL A 89 -3.03 11.77 -7.35
N THR A 90 -4.37 11.86 -7.22
CA THR A 90 -5.20 12.70 -8.09
C THR A 90 -5.35 14.13 -7.63
N GLY A 91 -5.28 14.38 -6.33
CA GLY A 91 -5.57 15.68 -5.70
C GLY A 91 -4.40 16.22 -4.86
N SER A 92 -4.68 17.25 -4.08
CA SER A 92 -3.73 17.88 -3.17
C SER A 92 -3.22 16.90 -2.12
N LEU A 93 -1.95 17.04 -1.72
CA LEU A 93 -1.29 16.10 -0.80
C LEU A 93 -1.82 16.17 0.63
N ASN A 94 -2.39 17.30 1.04
CA ASN A 94 -2.89 17.54 2.39
C ASN A 94 -4.20 18.35 2.37
N MET A 95 -4.82 18.46 3.53
CA MET A 95 -5.94 19.35 3.82
C MET A 95 -5.60 20.23 5.04
N PRO A 96 -6.25 21.39 5.23
CA PRO A 96 -5.96 22.29 6.36
C PRO A 96 -6.07 21.61 7.75
N HIS A 97 -6.90 20.58 7.87
CA HIS A 97 -7.22 19.87 9.12
C HIS A 97 -6.76 18.41 9.11
N MET A 98 -6.02 17.96 8.08
CA MET A 98 -5.59 16.57 7.95
C MET A 98 -4.20 16.50 7.32
N PRO A 99 -3.24 15.79 7.95
CA PRO A 99 -1.87 15.71 7.47
C PRO A 99 -1.75 14.93 6.15
N SER A 100 -0.67 15.18 5.41
CA SER A 100 -0.38 14.46 4.15
C SER A 100 -0.36 12.94 4.33
N THR A 101 0.10 12.45 5.48
CA THR A 101 0.11 11.01 5.80
C THR A 101 -1.29 10.41 5.89
N GLY A 102 -2.30 11.18 6.32
CA GLY A 102 -3.70 10.75 6.34
C GLY A 102 -4.39 10.93 4.98
N VAL A 103 -4.22 12.12 4.35
CA VAL A 103 -4.87 12.44 3.07
C VAL A 103 -4.34 11.57 1.95
N SER A 104 -3.03 11.49 1.79
CA SER A 104 -2.33 10.94 0.62
C SER A 104 -1.35 9.82 0.94
N GLY A 105 -1.12 9.49 2.22
CA GLY A 105 -0.16 8.48 2.64
C GLY A 105 -0.64 7.06 2.49
N VAL A 106 0.29 6.13 2.64
CA VAL A 106 0.04 4.69 2.73
C VAL A 106 0.61 4.13 4.03
N ASP A 107 0.04 3.05 4.55
CA ASP A 107 0.54 2.34 5.71
C ASP A 107 0.81 0.87 5.39
N LEU A 108 1.97 0.39 5.78
CA LEU A 108 2.33 -1.02 5.67
C LEU A 108 2.23 -1.70 7.04
N TYR A 109 1.57 -2.85 7.07
CA TYR A 109 1.51 -3.75 8.22
C TYR A 109 2.01 -5.14 7.81
N SER A 110 2.65 -5.84 8.74
CA SER A 110 3.01 -7.25 8.60
C SER A 110 2.35 -8.07 9.70
N ILE A 111 2.03 -9.34 9.41
CA ILE A 111 1.66 -10.27 10.45
C ILE A 111 2.93 -10.92 11.01
N ASN A 112 3.05 -10.93 12.33
CA ASN A 112 4.20 -11.49 13.02
C ASN A 112 3.92 -12.92 13.52
N SER A 113 4.93 -13.51 14.17
CA SER A 113 4.84 -14.87 14.74
C SER A 113 3.79 -15.04 15.85
N ASP A 114 3.34 -13.94 16.44
CA ASP A 114 2.24 -13.90 17.42
C ASP A 114 0.84 -13.94 16.77
N GLY A 115 0.77 -13.86 15.43
CA GLY A 115 -0.48 -13.79 14.68
C GLY A 115 -1.10 -12.39 14.62
N GLU A 116 -0.41 -11.37 15.17
CA GLU A 116 -0.92 -10.01 15.25
C GLU A 116 -0.35 -9.13 14.12
N TRP A 117 -1.13 -8.12 13.73
CA TRP A 117 -0.73 -7.15 12.71
C TRP A 117 0.07 -6.01 13.31
N HIS A 118 1.31 -5.87 12.88
CA HIS A 118 2.26 -4.86 13.33
C HIS A 118 2.55 -3.81 12.29
N PHE A 119 2.60 -2.56 12.73
CA PHE A 119 2.94 -1.42 11.86
C PHE A 119 4.41 -1.45 11.45
N CYS A 120 4.66 -1.38 10.15
CA CYS A 120 6.00 -1.21 9.59
C CYS A 120 6.30 0.29 9.46
N PHE A 121 7.27 0.79 10.22
CA PHE A 121 7.71 2.17 10.07
C PHE A 121 8.49 2.35 8.77
N GLY A 122 8.13 3.37 7.98
CA GLY A 122 8.80 3.71 6.72
C GLY A 122 9.21 5.18 6.67
N ASN A 123 10.36 5.45 6.04
CA ASN A 123 10.73 6.80 5.63
C ASN A 123 9.92 7.16 4.38
N TYR A 124 9.44 8.40 4.30
CA TYR A 124 8.60 8.84 3.19
C TYR A 124 8.99 10.23 2.67
N SER A 125 8.59 10.48 1.43
CA SER A 125 8.72 11.80 0.79
C SER A 125 7.48 12.09 -0.04
N PHE A 126 6.83 13.22 0.26
CA PHE A 126 5.68 13.73 -0.47
C PHE A 126 6.14 14.74 -1.53
N LYS A 127 6.24 14.29 -2.76
CA LYS A 127 6.54 15.06 -3.97
C LYS A 127 5.56 14.65 -5.08
N ASP A 128 5.80 15.02 -6.33
CA ASP A 128 5.00 14.58 -7.49
C ASP A 128 4.84 13.06 -7.52
N THR A 129 5.92 12.33 -7.25
CA THR A 129 5.88 10.91 -6.91
C THR A 129 6.11 10.77 -5.41
N ILE A 130 5.12 10.23 -4.73
CA ILE A 130 5.22 9.91 -3.29
C ILE A 130 5.98 8.60 -3.18
N THR A 131 6.91 8.54 -2.22
CA THR A 131 7.71 7.36 -1.96
C THR A 131 7.70 6.98 -0.49
N TYR A 132 7.64 5.68 -0.22
CA TYR A 132 7.87 5.10 1.10
C TYR A 132 9.00 4.07 1.00
N THR A 133 9.84 3.98 2.02
CA THR A 133 10.91 2.98 2.12
C THR A 133 10.86 2.35 3.50
N TYR A 134 10.58 1.06 3.53
CA TYR A 134 10.52 0.24 4.73
C TYR A 134 11.79 -0.59 4.81
N ASN A 135 12.60 -0.35 5.85
CA ASN A 135 13.88 -1.00 6.05
C ASN A 135 13.81 -2.01 7.20
N ASN A 136 14.68 -3.02 7.15
CA ASN A 136 14.82 -4.02 8.22
C ASN A 136 13.52 -4.77 8.55
N ILE A 137 12.65 -4.93 7.57
CA ILE A 137 11.47 -5.78 7.65
C ILE A 137 11.84 -7.20 7.24
N GLY A 138 11.05 -8.19 7.64
CA GLY A 138 11.30 -9.59 7.26
C GLY A 138 12.46 -10.28 8.00
N LYS A 139 12.97 -9.71 9.09
CA LYS A 139 14.06 -10.27 9.90
C LYS A 139 13.57 -10.98 11.16
N ASP A 140 12.60 -11.84 11.05
CA ASP A 140 12.18 -12.69 12.15
C ASP A 140 12.70 -14.12 11.93
N ARG A 141 13.25 -14.75 12.99
CA ARG A 141 13.73 -16.14 12.95
C ARG A 141 12.62 -17.15 12.68
N TYR A 142 11.37 -16.79 12.93
CA TYR A 142 10.20 -17.65 12.74
C TYR A 142 9.60 -17.54 11.33
N HIS A 143 9.89 -16.47 10.60
CA HIS A 143 9.38 -16.20 9.25
C HIS A 143 10.48 -16.28 8.20
N LYS A 144 11.22 -17.41 8.18
CA LYS A 144 12.34 -17.62 7.24
C LYS A 144 11.94 -17.51 5.77
N GLN A 145 10.66 -17.72 5.45
CA GLN A 145 10.13 -17.65 4.08
C GLN A 145 9.54 -16.30 3.73
N GLY A 146 9.39 -15.39 4.72
CA GLY A 146 8.83 -14.05 4.56
C GLY A 146 7.54 -13.83 5.35
N PHE A 147 6.88 -12.70 5.09
CA PHE A 147 5.71 -12.23 5.80
C PHE A 147 4.56 -11.95 4.85
N GLU A 148 3.34 -12.06 5.34
CA GLU A 148 2.18 -11.42 4.73
C GLU A 148 2.16 -9.94 5.11
N TYR A 149 1.91 -9.08 4.13
CA TYR A 149 1.82 -7.64 4.27
C TYR A 149 0.47 -7.11 3.82
N ARG A 150 0.01 -6.05 4.51
CA ARG A 150 -1.15 -5.23 4.11
C ARG A 150 -0.71 -3.80 3.88
N LEU A 151 -0.84 -3.31 2.66
CA LEU A 151 -0.60 -1.93 2.29
C LEU A 151 -1.95 -1.20 2.19
N TYR A 152 -2.27 -0.40 3.19
CA TYR A 152 -3.48 0.44 3.23
C TYR A 152 -3.29 1.70 2.41
N LEU A 153 -4.31 2.07 1.64
CA LEU A 153 -4.26 3.16 0.66
C LEU A 153 -4.81 4.48 1.22
N PRO A 154 -4.55 5.63 0.54
CA PRO A 154 -4.93 6.96 0.99
C PRO A 154 -6.40 7.12 1.33
N LEU A 155 -6.70 7.92 2.39
CA LEU A 155 -8.08 8.13 2.84
C LEU A 155 -8.82 9.20 2.03
N TYR A 156 -8.15 10.30 1.66
CA TYR A 156 -8.76 11.45 0.99
C TYR A 156 -8.10 11.80 -0.34
N ASN A 157 -7.49 10.80 -0.97
CA ASN A 157 -6.94 10.94 -2.32
C ASN A 157 -7.15 9.67 -3.13
N GLY A 158 -7.27 9.83 -4.43
CA GLY A 158 -7.27 8.72 -5.38
C GLY A 158 -5.85 8.37 -5.81
N VAL A 159 -5.52 7.10 -5.87
CA VAL A 159 -4.26 6.63 -6.45
C VAL A 159 -4.43 6.53 -7.96
N LYS A 160 -3.52 7.15 -8.74
CA LYS A 160 -3.47 7.03 -10.19
C LYS A 160 -2.66 5.82 -10.64
N TRP A 161 -1.55 5.62 -9.95
CA TRP A 161 -0.56 4.62 -10.27
C TRP A 161 0.21 4.28 -8.99
N LEU A 162 0.57 3.01 -8.81
CA LEU A 162 1.33 2.53 -7.67
C LEU A 162 2.17 1.31 -8.07
N GLU A 163 3.39 1.27 -7.55
CA GLU A 163 4.26 0.08 -7.62
C GLU A 163 4.90 -0.22 -6.27
N ILE A 164 5.09 -1.50 -6.03
CA ILE A 164 5.81 -2.04 -4.88
C ILE A 164 7.14 -2.60 -5.38
N GLY A 165 8.24 -2.07 -4.87
CA GLY A 165 9.60 -2.47 -5.20
C GLY A 165 10.21 -3.33 -4.12
N ILE A 166 10.89 -4.39 -4.54
CA ILE A 166 11.70 -5.29 -3.70
C ILE A 166 13.07 -5.48 -4.33
N PRO A 167 14.12 -5.90 -3.57
CA PRO A 167 15.38 -6.34 -4.15
C PRO A 167 15.16 -7.47 -5.17
N GLU A 168 15.99 -7.53 -6.21
CA GLU A 168 15.80 -8.45 -7.35
C GLU A 168 15.85 -9.92 -6.95
N ASP A 169 16.61 -10.26 -5.91
CA ASP A 169 16.76 -11.59 -5.34
C ASP A 169 15.60 -12.01 -4.42
N ALA A 170 14.71 -11.08 -4.07
CA ALA A 170 13.54 -11.34 -3.25
C ALA A 170 12.30 -11.72 -4.08
N LYS A 171 11.27 -12.24 -3.39
CA LYS A 171 9.98 -12.61 -3.99
C LYS A 171 8.87 -11.70 -3.45
N LEU A 172 7.91 -11.42 -4.31
CA LEU A 172 6.63 -10.80 -3.96
C LEU A 172 5.52 -11.51 -4.73
N GLU A 173 4.48 -11.88 -4.00
CA GLU A 173 3.28 -12.52 -4.56
C GLU A 173 2.05 -11.79 -4.03
N PHE A 174 1.20 -11.27 -4.94
CA PHE A 174 -0.06 -10.66 -4.55
C PHE A 174 -1.05 -11.72 -4.07
N ILE A 175 -1.81 -11.38 -3.03
CA ILE A 175 -2.86 -12.25 -2.48
C ILE A 175 -4.19 -11.86 -3.12
N PRO A 176 -4.94 -12.82 -3.71
CA PRO A 176 -6.25 -12.56 -4.29
C PRO A 176 -7.23 -11.95 -3.28
N VAL A 177 -8.23 -11.23 -3.78
CA VAL A 177 -9.29 -10.68 -2.93
C VAL A 177 -10.04 -11.78 -2.19
N SER A 178 -10.42 -11.52 -0.94
CA SER A 178 -11.24 -12.44 -0.16
C SER A 178 -12.60 -12.66 -0.82
N LEU A 179 -13.09 -13.91 -0.79
CA LEU A 179 -14.42 -14.29 -1.27
C LEU A 179 -15.47 -14.28 -0.16
N GLU A 180 -15.11 -13.95 1.06
CA GLU A 180 -16.02 -13.85 2.19
C GLU A 180 -16.97 -12.67 2.03
N LYS A 181 -18.18 -12.80 2.58
CA LYS A 181 -19.17 -11.70 2.58
C LYS A 181 -18.66 -10.58 3.47
N PRO A 182 -18.37 -9.37 2.91
CA PRO A 182 -17.74 -8.31 3.68
C PRO A 182 -18.71 -7.65 4.67
N ILE A 183 -18.16 -7.04 5.69
CA ILE A 183 -18.85 -6.03 6.50
C ILE A 183 -18.94 -4.76 5.65
N ILE A 184 -20.12 -4.13 5.61
CA ILE A 184 -20.31 -2.85 4.94
C ILE A 184 -20.31 -1.72 5.98
N LEU A 185 -19.32 -0.85 5.89
CA LEU A 185 -19.25 0.38 6.64
C LEU A 185 -19.87 1.51 5.81
N TYR A 186 -21.05 1.96 6.18
CA TYR A 186 -21.76 3.06 5.53
C TYR A 186 -21.85 4.27 6.46
N GLY A 187 -21.55 5.46 5.94
CA GLY A 187 -21.54 6.67 6.75
C GLY A 187 -21.11 7.91 5.97
N THR A 188 -20.57 8.87 6.69
CA THR A 188 -20.08 10.14 6.16
C THR A 188 -18.55 10.22 6.29
N SER A 189 -17.99 11.43 6.33
CA SER A 189 -16.54 11.68 6.39
C SER A 189 -15.81 10.92 7.52
N ILE A 190 -16.46 10.72 8.68
CA ILE A 190 -15.84 9.94 9.78
C ILE A 190 -15.71 8.48 9.39
N ALA A 191 -16.70 7.90 8.68
CA ALA A 191 -16.61 6.54 8.17
C ALA A 191 -15.52 6.42 7.09
N GLN A 192 -15.37 7.42 6.22
CA GLN A 192 -14.27 7.46 5.25
C GLN A 192 -12.89 7.50 5.93
N GLY A 193 -12.80 8.05 7.14
CA GLY A 193 -11.57 8.14 7.91
C GLY A 193 -11.07 9.58 8.12
N ALA A 194 -11.99 10.57 8.10
CA ALA A 194 -11.64 11.97 8.30
C ALA A 194 -10.84 12.18 9.59
N CYS A 195 -9.81 13.02 9.48
CA CYS A 195 -8.87 13.41 10.54
C CYS A 195 -8.03 12.28 11.13
N ALA A 196 -8.08 11.06 10.56
CA ALA A 196 -7.11 10.04 10.92
C ALA A 196 -5.71 10.47 10.44
N SER A 197 -4.70 10.28 11.27
CA SER A 197 -3.31 10.69 11.00
C SER A 197 -2.68 9.93 9.83
N ARG A 198 -3.18 8.74 9.51
CA ARG A 198 -2.74 7.85 8.43
C ARG A 198 -3.79 6.76 8.14
N PRO A 199 -3.75 6.07 6.98
CA PRO A 199 -4.81 5.17 6.54
C PRO A 199 -5.20 4.07 7.53
N ALA A 200 -4.23 3.41 8.12
CA ALA A 200 -4.49 2.30 9.03
C ALA A 200 -5.00 2.74 10.42
N MET A 201 -5.02 4.04 10.69
CA MET A 201 -5.55 4.63 11.93
C MET A 201 -7.01 5.12 11.77
N ALA A 202 -7.60 5.04 10.57
CA ALA A 202 -9.04 5.21 10.42
C ALA A 202 -9.77 4.10 11.19
N TRP A 203 -10.81 4.44 11.94
CA TRP A 203 -11.49 3.48 12.83
C TRP A 203 -12.05 2.25 12.10
N GLY A 204 -12.56 2.42 10.89
CA GLY A 204 -13.01 1.30 10.06
C GLY A 204 -11.86 0.36 9.68
N THR A 205 -10.66 0.89 9.41
CA THR A 205 -9.47 0.09 9.13
C THR A 205 -8.94 -0.62 10.40
N ILE A 206 -9.03 0.05 11.56
CA ILE A 206 -8.71 -0.59 12.85
C ILE A 206 -9.65 -1.78 13.10
N LEU A 207 -10.96 -1.57 12.93
CA LEU A 207 -11.96 -2.62 13.08
C LEU A 207 -11.70 -3.79 12.12
N GLN A 208 -11.47 -3.50 10.82
CA GLN A 208 -11.15 -4.50 9.81
C GLN A 208 -9.95 -5.35 10.22
N ARG A 209 -8.90 -4.72 10.72
CA ARG A 209 -7.68 -5.40 11.14
C ARG A 209 -7.88 -6.21 12.43
N SER A 210 -8.64 -5.69 13.40
CA SER A 210 -8.95 -6.38 14.66
C SER A 210 -9.83 -7.61 14.47
N LEU A 211 -10.73 -7.59 13.49
CA LEU A 211 -11.59 -8.72 13.16
C LEU A 211 -10.92 -9.69 12.18
N ASP A 212 -9.84 -9.27 11.54
CA ASP A 212 -9.20 -9.93 10.40
C ASP A 212 -10.22 -10.36 9.33
N TYR A 213 -11.11 -9.44 8.95
CA TYR A 213 -12.27 -9.73 8.12
C TYR A 213 -12.45 -8.65 7.04
N PRO A 214 -12.93 -8.98 5.81
CA PRO A 214 -13.17 -7.99 4.76
C PRO A 214 -14.17 -6.92 5.21
N LEU A 215 -13.81 -5.63 4.98
CA LEU A 215 -14.66 -4.49 5.30
C LEU A 215 -14.65 -3.47 4.16
N ILE A 216 -15.80 -3.28 3.51
CA ILE A 216 -15.97 -2.29 2.44
C ILE A 216 -16.34 -0.94 3.07
N ASN A 217 -15.54 0.08 2.77
CA ASN A 217 -15.77 1.45 3.24
C ASN A 217 -16.56 2.25 2.19
N LEU A 218 -17.79 2.62 2.55
CA LEU A 218 -18.71 3.46 1.75
C LEU A 218 -19.03 4.80 2.48
N GLY A 219 -18.09 5.29 3.30
CA GLY A 219 -18.15 6.61 3.92
C GLY A 219 -17.69 7.72 3.00
#